data_6310d2691923c573a7a037666972c84e
#
_entry.id   6310d2691923c573a7a037666972c84e
#
_cell.length_a   1.000
_cell.length_b   1.000
_cell.length_c   1.000
_cell.angle_alpha   90.00
_cell.angle_beta   90.00
_cell.angle_gamma   90.00
#
_symmetry.space_group_name_H-M   'P 1'
#
loop_
_entity.id
_entity.type
_entity.pdbx_description
1 polymer ?
#
loop_
_entity_poly.entity_id
_entity_poly.type
_entity_poly.pdbx_seq_one_letter_code
_entity_poly.pdbx_strand_id
1 'polypeptide(L)'
;MGTRDWLTVSAAAIIMLSGSASAAQLDGVTLPDAVSLDGTELHLNGIALRTYSWLGIHIYVAGLYLEHPSHDAEAILDSPEKKLLAVRFVHNVDVANARQAWREGFEDNCRAPCHLAPSDVERFLAAMPSMRAGDHSTLAFTREGLKITMNGKTLATITDPMFSRAVLATFIGPKPPTPRLKRELLHNTK
;
A
#
# COMPACT_ATOMS: atom_id res chain seq x y z
N MET A 1 -26.16 -64.00 -34.43
CA MET A 1 -26.26 -63.66 -32.99
C MET A 1 -25.16 -62.65 -32.74
N GLY A 2 -25.47 -61.36 -32.75
CA GLY A 2 -24.52 -60.28 -32.57
C GLY A 2 -24.77 -59.57 -31.24
N THR A 3 -23.78 -59.62 -30.40
CA THR A 3 -23.76 -58.92 -29.09
C THR A 3 -23.33 -57.48 -29.31
N ARG A 4 -24.22 -56.52 -28.96
CA ARG A 4 -23.95 -55.09 -29.04
C ARG A 4 -23.37 -54.64 -27.68
N ASP A 5 -22.05 -54.36 -27.68
CA ASP A 5 -21.39 -53.78 -26.50
C ASP A 5 -21.76 -52.29 -26.41
N TRP A 6 -22.37 -51.94 -25.26
CA TRP A 6 -22.69 -50.54 -24.91
C TRP A 6 -21.52 -49.97 -24.10
N LEU A 7 -20.72 -49.10 -24.76
CA LEU A 7 -19.70 -48.31 -24.10
C LEU A 7 -20.39 -47.16 -23.39
N THR A 8 -20.45 -47.21 -22.04
CA THR A 8 -20.87 -46.12 -21.20
C THR A 8 -19.71 -45.13 -21.05
N VAL A 9 -19.86 -43.95 -21.71
CA VAL A 9 -18.94 -42.81 -21.51
C VAL A 9 -19.35 -42.10 -20.26
N SER A 10 -18.60 -42.24 -19.19
CA SER A 10 -18.76 -41.42 -17.95
C SER A 10 -18.17 -40.05 -18.22
N ALA A 11 -19.01 -39.04 -18.34
CA ALA A 11 -18.60 -37.64 -18.36
C ALA A 11 -18.23 -37.19 -16.94
N ALA A 12 -16.94 -37.05 -16.67
CA ALA A 12 -16.46 -36.41 -15.43
C ALA A 12 -16.70 -34.90 -15.51
N ALA A 13 -17.64 -34.39 -14.76
CA ALA A 13 -17.88 -32.95 -14.62
C ALA A 13 -16.74 -32.35 -13.79
N ILE A 14 -15.84 -31.60 -14.42
CA ILE A 14 -14.81 -30.79 -13.76
C ILE A 14 -15.53 -29.55 -13.19
N ILE A 15 -15.79 -29.55 -11.88
CA ILE A 15 -16.28 -28.37 -11.15
C ILE A 15 -15.09 -27.42 -10.99
N MET A 16 -15.03 -26.41 -11.82
CA MET A 16 -14.13 -25.27 -11.64
C MET A 16 -14.63 -24.47 -10.44
N LEU A 17 -14.00 -24.63 -9.27
CA LEU A 17 -14.18 -23.71 -8.16
C LEU A 17 -13.52 -22.38 -8.55
N SER A 18 -14.33 -21.46 -9.08
CA SER A 18 -13.94 -20.06 -9.23
C SER A 18 -13.92 -19.46 -7.81
N GLY A 19 -12.75 -19.43 -7.19
CA GLY A 19 -12.53 -18.71 -5.95
C GLY A 19 -12.87 -17.23 -6.22
N SER A 20 -13.92 -16.70 -5.60
CA SER A 20 -14.24 -15.28 -5.63
C SER A 20 -13.08 -14.56 -4.94
N ALA A 21 -12.23 -13.86 -5.71
CA ALA A 21 -11.25 -12.94 -5.13
C ALA A 21 -12.05 -11.86 -4.40
N SER A 22 -12.00 -11.87 -3.07
CA SER A 22 -12.56 -10.80 -2.26
C SER A 22 -11.74 -9.53 -2.47
N ALA A 23 -12.40 -8.37 -2.39
CA ALA A 23 -11.76 -7.08 -2.62
C ALA A 23 -12.47 -5.99 -1.81
N ALA A 24 -11.71 -5.16 -1.14
CA ALA A 24 -12.22 -4.00 -0.43
C ALA A 24 -12.47 -2.84 -1.40
N GLN A 25 -13.56 -2.11 -1.18
CA GLN A 25 -13.92 -0.94 -2.00
C GLN A 25 -14.09 0.30 -1.12
N LEU A 26 -13.48 1.42 -1.56
CA LEU A 26 -13.61 2.72 -0.90
C LEU A 26 -13.47 3.83 -1.95
N ASP A 27 -14.39 4.79 -1.95
CA ASP A 27 -14.35 5.97 -2.85
C ASP A 27 -14.18 5.61 -4.35
N GLY A 28 -14.86 4.55 -4.80
CA GLY A 28 -14.77 4.06 -6.18
C GLY A 28 -13.49 3.27 -6.50
N VAL A 29 -12.57 3.15 -5.56
CA VAL A 29 -11.33 2.38 -5.69
C VAL A 29 -11.53 0.98 -5.13
N THR A 30 -11.14 -0.04 -5.90
CA THR A 30 -11.14 -1.44 -5.48
C THR A 30 -9.72 -1.91 -5.28
N LEU A 31 -9.43 -2.50 -4.11
CA LEU A 31 -8.16 -3.10 -3.76
C LEU A 31 -8.38 -4.59 -3.42
N PRO A 32 -7.54 -5.51 -3.95
CA PRO A 32 -7.66 -6.93 -3.66
C PRO A 32 -7.35 -7.22 -2.18
N ASP A 33 -7.94 -8.27 -1.61
CA ASP A 33 -7.68 -8.67 -0.21
C ASP A 33 -6.28 -9.21 0.01
N ALA A 34 -5.62 -9.68 -1.05
CA ALA A 34 -4.23 -10.15 -0.98
C ALA A 34 -3.45 -9.73 -2.22
N VAL A 35 -2.14 -9.54 -2.05
CA VAL A 35 -1.17 -9.24 -3.12
C VAL A 35 0.10 -10.05 -2.91
N SER A 36 0.84 -10.33 -3.98
CA SER A 36 2.16 -10.95 -3.87
C SER A 36 3.28 -9.92 -3.98
N LEU A 37 4.24 -9.96 -3.06
CA LEU A 37 5.46 -9.16 -3.09
C LEU A 37 6.68 -10.10 -2.98
N ASP A 38 7.44 -10.23 -4.06
CA ASP A 38 8.64 -11.08 -4.14
C ASP A 38 8.38 -12.49 -3.59
N GLY A 39 7.29 -13.14 -4.07
CA GLY A 39 6.90 -14.50 -3.69
C GLY A 39 6.23 -14.66 -2.31
N THR A 40 6.08 -13.57 -1.55
CA THR A 40 5.36 -13.57 -0.27
C THR A 40 3.96 -13.02 -0.48
N GLU A 41 2.94 -13.72 0.02
CA GLU A 41 1.57 -13.22 0.05
C GLU A 41 1.41 -12.22 1.20
N LEU A 42 0.83 -11.06 0.89
CA LEU A 42 0.50 -10.01 1.85
C LEU A 42 -1.01 -9.81 1.84
N HIS A 43 -1.60 -9.69 3.02
CA HIS A 43 -3.03 -9.50 3.22
C HIS A 43 -3.37 -8.04 3.50
N LEU A 44 -4.51 -7.56 2.97
CA LEU A 44 -4.98 -6.21 3.21
C LEU A 44 -5.31 -6.02 4.69
N ASN A 45 -4.49 -5.21 5.37
CA ASN A 45 -4.68 -4.87 6.78
C ASN A 45 -5.74 -3.80 6.98
N GLY A 46 -5.80 -2.84 6.07
CA GLY A 46 -6.80 -1.78 6.09
C GLY A 46 -6.77 -0.93 4.83
N ILE A 47 -7.90 -0.30 4.54
CA ILE A 47 -8.10 0.62 3.42
C ILE A 47 -8.58 1.96 3.96
N ALA A 48 -8.01 3.06 3.48
CA ALA A 48 -8.27 4.40 4.01
C ALA A 48 -8.31 5.47 2.93
N LEU A 49 -9.15 6.49 3.14
CA LEU A 49 -9.25 7.67 2.29
C LEU A 49 -8.48 8.84 2.91
N ARG A 50 -7.54 9.40 2.16
CA ARG A 50 -6.87 10.66 2.49
C ARG A 50 -7.72 11.83 2.02
N THR A 51 -8.17 12.64 2.97
CA THR A 51 -8.83 13.92 2.67
C THR A 51 -7.90 15.09 2.97
N TYR A 52 -8.07 16.20 2.25
CA TYR A 52 -7.34 17.44 2.46
C TYR A 52 -8.29 18.58 2.79
N SER A 53 -7.89 19.44 3.71
CA SER A 53 -8.63 20.61 4.21
C SER A 53 -9.97 20.29 4.90
N TRP A 54 -10.59 21.29 5.48
CA TRP A 54 -11.93 21.24 6.08
C TRP A 54 -13.04 21.00 5.04
N LEU A 55 -12.76 21.23 3.76
CA LEU A 55 -13.67 20.93 2.65
C LEU A 55 -13.75 19.44 2.32
N GLY A 56 -12.87 18.60 2.91
CA GLY A 56 -12.89 17.16 2.71
C GLY A 56 -12.52 16.72 1.30
N ILE A 57 -11.65 17.46 0.59
CA ILE A 57 -11.21 17.08 -0.76
C ILE A 57 -10.54 15.71 -0.70
N HIS A 58 -11.07 14.74 -1.44
CA HIS A 58 -10.51 13.39 -1.55
C HIS A 58 -9.25 13.42 -2.41
N ILE A 59 -8.14 12.95 -1.89
CA ILE A 59 -6.83 12.99 -2.57
C ILE A 59 -6.44 11.62 -3.09
N TYR A 60 -6.46 10.60 -2.24
CA TYR A 60 -6.15 9.23 -2.61
C TYR A 60 -6.78 8.21 -1.65
N VAL A 61 -6.95 7.01 -2.15
CA VAL A 61 -7.22 5.82 -1.34
C VAL A 61 -5.92 5.06 -1.17
N ALA A 62 -5.61 4.65 0.07
CA ALA A 62 -4.46 3.84 0.40
C ALA A 62 -4.90 2.50 1.00
N GLY A 63 -4.19 1.41 0.64
CA GLY A 63 -4.32 0.10 1.26
C GLY A 63 -2.97 -0.31 1.84
N LEU A 64 -2.97 -0.70 3.11
CA LEU A 64 -1.80 -1.28 3.78
C LEU A 64 -1.90 -2.80 3.74
N TYR A 65 -0.86 -3.46 3.22
CA TYR A 65 -0.76 -4.90 3.13
C TYR A 65 0.40 -5.39 3.99
N LEU A 66 0.15 -6.43 4.78
CA LEU A 66 1.09 -7.03 5.72
C LEU A 66 1.15 -8.56 5.53
N GLU A 67 2.29 -9.18 5.89
CA GLU A 67 2.39 -10.64 5.99
C GLU A 67 1.45 -11.18 7.09
N HIS A 68 1.41 -10.50 8.23
CA HIS A 68 0.52 -10.79 9.34
C HIS A 68 -0.27 -9.53 9.72
N PRO A 69 -1.61 -9.51 9.61
CA PRO A 69 -2.42 -8.37 9.99
C PRO A 69 -2.17 -7.93 11.44
N SER A 70 -2.10 -6.62 11.65
CA SER A 70 -1.84 -6.03 12.97
C SER A 70 -2.51 -4.66 13.12
N HIS A 71 -2.93 -4.33 14.33
CA HIS A 71 -3.48 -3.02 14.69
C HIS A 71 -2.46 -2.13 15.42
N ASP A 72 -1.29 -2.68 15.74
CA ASP A 72 -0.22 -1.99 16.46
C ASP A 72 0.74 -1.32 15.47
N ALA A 73 0.68 0.00 15.42
CA ALA A 73 1.50 0.79 14.51
C ALA A 73 3.01 0.61 14.76
N GLU A 74 3.45 0.59 16.03
CA GLU A 74 4.88 0.46 16.35
C GLU A 74 5.39 -0.94 16.00
N ALA A 75 4.60 -1.99 16.31
CA ALA A 75 4.93 -3.35 15.90
C ALA A 75 5.07 -3.47 14.37
N ILE A 76 4.17 -2.82 13.60
CA ILE A 76 4.27 -2.80 12.14
C ILE A 76 5.52 -2.04 11.68
N LEU A 77 5.79 -0.87 12.25
CA LEU A 77 6.92 -0.02 11.86
C LEU A 77 8.27 -0.69 12.14
N ASP A 78 8.37 -1.45 13.23
CA ASP A 78 9.61 -2.09 13.68
C ASP A 78 9.79 -3.51 13.14
N SER A 79 8.73 -4.12 12.59
CA SER A 79 8.80 -5.46 12.00
C SER A 79 9.71 -5.49 10.77
N PRO A 80 10.58 -6.51 10.63
CA PRO A 80 11.38 -6.75 9.43
C PRO A 80 10.60 -7.43 8.29
N GLU A 81 9.32 -7.74 8.50
CA GLU A 81 8.45 -8.38 7.52
C GLU A 81 8.20 -7.48 6.32
N LYS A 82 7.88 -8.10 5.19
CA LYS A 82 7.49 -7.36 3.98
C LYS A 82 6.17 -6.63 4.20
N LYS A 83 6.09 -5.42 3.69
CA LYS A 83 4.88 -4.60 3.71
C LYS A 83 4.71 -3.92 2.36
N LEU A 84 3.49 -3.64 2.00
CA LEU A 84 3.20 -2.85 0.80
C LEU A 84 2.11 -1.84 1.11
N LEU A 85 2.37 -0.59 0.78
CA LEU A 85 1.37 0.46 0.76
C LEU A 85 1.00 0.75 -0.69
N ALA A 86 -0.23 0.41 -1.07
CA ALA A 86 -0.80 0.72 -2.37
C ALA A 86 -1.60 2.02 -2.30
N VAL A 87 -1.33 2.95 -3.21
CA VAL A 87 -2.01 4.25 -3.27
C VAL A 87 -2.67 4.42 -4.63
N ARG A 88 -3.93 4.87 -4.64
CA ARG A 88 -4.70 5.22 -5.83
C ARG A 88 -5.13 6.67 -5.73
N PHE A 89 -4.63 7.53 -6.59
CA PHE A 89 -4.97 8.95 -6.59
C PHE A 89 -6.36 9.15 -7.21
N VAL A 90 -7.21 9.89 -6.52
CA VAL A 90 -8.56 10.28 -6.97
C VAL A 90 -8.60 11.79 -7.29
N HIS A 91 -7.52 12.51 -7.01
CA HIS A 91 -7.35 13.93 -7.29
C HIS A 91 -5.96 14.22 -7.85
N ASN A 92 -5.85 15.32 -8.61
CA ASN A 92 -4.55 15.77 -9.11
C ASN A 92 -3.75 16.40 -7.98
N VAL A 93 -2.47 16.05 -7.88
CA VAL A 93 -1.54 16.63 -6.92
C VAL A 93 -0.31 17.09 -7.67
N ASP A 94 0.00 18.39 -7.60
CA ASP A 94 1.21 18.89 -8.20
C ASP A 94 2.46 18.48 -7.40
N VAL A 95 3.62 18.50 -8.07
CA VAL A 95 4.88 18.03 -7.49
C VAL A 95 5.33 18.86 -6.29
N ALA A 96 5.05 20.17 -6.27
CA ALA A 96 5.47 21.04 -5.17
C ALA A 96 4.70 20.70 -3.90
N ASN A 97 3.37 20.55 -4.00
CA ASN A 97 2.51 20.14 -2.89
C ASN A 97 2.86 18.73 -2.39
N ALA A 98 3.13 17.78 -3.30
CA ALA A 98 3.56 16.44 -2.93
C ALA A 98 4.87 16.45 -2.12
N ARG A 99 5.87 17.18 -2.62
CA ARG A 99 7.17 17.30 -1.94
C ARG A 99 7.07 18.00 -0.59
N GLN A 100 6.23 19.04 -0.50
CA GLN A 100 5.99 19.72 0.77
C GLN A 100 5.34 18.78 1.79
N ALA A 101 4.29 18.05 1.42
CA ALA A 101 3.61 17.09 2.29
C ALA A 101 4.57 16.01 2.81
N TRP A 102 5.51 15.53 1.97
CA TRP A 102 6.52 14.58 2.40
C TRP A 102 7.52 15.18 3.38
N ARG A 103 8.01 16.41 3.16
CA ARG A 103 8.90 17.09 4.12
C ARG A 103 8.23 17.24 5.48
N GLU A 104 7.01 17.77 5.51
CA GLU A 104 6.21 17.90 6.73
C GLU A 104 6.02 16.55 7.42
N GLY A 105 5.70 15.50 6.66
CA GLY A 105 5.56 14.14 7.17
C GLY A 105 6.85 13.60 7.81
N PHE A 106 8.01 13.85 7.21
CA PHE A 106 9.30 13.48 7.79
C PHE A 106 9.62 14.27 9.05
N GLU A 107 9.45 15.59 9.04
CA GLU A 107 9.66 16.47 10.20
C GLU A 107 8.79 16.05 11.39
N ASP A 108 7.56 15.69 11.13
CA ASP A 108 6.61 15.28 12.16
C ASP A 108 6.85 13.88 12.73
N ASN A 109 7.32 12.93 11.89
CA ASN A 109 7.40 11.52 12.27
C ASN A 109 8.85 11.00 12.44
N CYS A 110 9.88 11.78 12.09
CA CYS A 110 11.27 11.45 12.33
C CYS A 110 11.90 12.48 13.30
N ARG A 111 11.66 12.29 14.60
CA ARG A 111 12.27 13.08 15.67
C ARG A 111 13.32 12.24 16.38
N ALA A 112 14.26 12.90 17.05
CA ALA A 112 15.33 12.21 17.77
C ALA A 112 14.80 11.01 18.57
N PRO A 113 15.43 9.83 18.49
CA PRO A 113 16.73 9.54 17.86
C PRO A 113 16.68 9.29 16.34
N CYS A 114 15.53 9.39 15.66
CA CYS A 114 15.45 9.25 14.21
C CYS A 114 16.27 10.34 13.52
N HIS A 115 17.06 9.92 12.53
CA HIS A 115 17.87 10.82 11.71
C HIS A 115 17.90 10.30 10.27
N LEU A 116 17.39 11.09 9.31
CA LEU A 116 17.40 10.74 7.90
C LEU A 116 18.60 11.36 7.21
N ALA A 117 19.30 10.58 6.38
CA ALA A 117 20.36 11.09 5.54
C ALA A 117 19.76 12.12 4.53
N PRO A 118 20.29 13.35 4.47
CA PRO A 118 19.79 14.37 3.54
C PRO A 118 19.78 13.90 2.09
N SER A 119 20.78 13.12 1.67
CA SER A 119 20.87 12.55 0.33
C SER A 119 19.71 11.62 -0.03
N ASP A 120 19.20 10.83 0.95
CA ASP A 120 18.08 9.94 0.73
C ASP A 120 16.75 10.71 0.68
N VAL A 121 16.60 11.74 1.52
CA VAL A 121 15.47 12.67 1.46
C VAL A 121 15.41 13.37 0.10
N GLU A 122 16.54 13.91 -0.36
CA GLU A 122 16.62 14.58 -1.66
C GLU A 122 16.34 13.64 -2.82
N ARG A 123 16.91 12.43 -2.82
CA ARG A 123 16.65 11.39 -3.82
C ARG A 123 15.17 11.02 -3.87
N PHE A 124 14.55 10.80 -2.72
CA PHE A 124 13.13 10.51 -2.61
C PHE A 124 12.27 11.63 -3.16
N LEU A 125 12.49 12.87 -2.73
CA LEU A 125 11.73 14.04 -3.18
C LEU A 125 11.94 14.34 -4.68
N ALA A 126 13.17 14.16 -5.19
CA ALA A 126 13.47 14.35 -6.60
C ALA A 126 12.73 13.33 -7.49
N ALA A 127 12.54 12.11 -6.98
CA ALA A 127 11.83 11.04 -7.70
C ALA A 127 10.30 11.25 -7.76
N MET A 128 9.73 12.13 -6.93
CA MET A 128 8.26 12.34 -6.90
C MET A 128 7.80 13.15 -8.13
N PRO A 129 6.93 12.58 -8.98
CA PRO A 129 6.29 13.30 -10.08
C PRO A 129 5.05 14.06 -9.59
N SER A 130 4.41 14.84 -10.48
CA SER A 130 3.01 15.22 -10.30
C SER A 130 2.12 13.97 -10.44
N MET A 131 1.05 13.88 -9.65
CA MET A 131 0.08 12.81 -9.74
C MET A 131 -1.21 13.32 -10.35
N ARG A 132 -1.88 12.46 -11.11
CA ARG A 132 -3.20 12.70 -11.68
C ARG A 132 -4.22 11.75 -11.07
N ALA A 133 -5.49 12.13 -11.08
CA ALA A 133 -6.57 11.20 -10.79
C ALA A 133 -6.47 9.98 -11.72
N GLY A 134 -6.54 8.77 -11.12
CA GLY A 134 -6.32 7.50 -11.81
C GLY A 134 -4.90 6.93 -11.68
N ASP A 135 -3.89 7.75 -11.34
CA ASP A 135 -2.54 7.25 -11.10
C ASP A 135 -2.49 6.31 -9.89
N HIS A 136 -1.55 5.38 -9.93
CA HIS A 136 -1.32 4.46 -8.83
C HIS A 136 0.16 4.38 -8.46
N SER A 137 0.43 4.35 -7.17
CA SER A 137 1.76 4.17 -6.62
C SER A 137 1.79 2.98 -5.67
N THR A 138 2.94 2.32 -5.58
CA THR A 138 3.22 1.36 -4.53
C THR A 138 4.52 1.72 -3.81
N LEU A 139 4.51 1.58 -2.51
CA LEU A 139 5.68 1.65 -1.64
C LEU A 139 5.86 0.25 -1.06
N ALA A 140 6.87 -0.46 -1.56
CA ALA A 140 7.19 -1.82 -1.12
C ALA A 140 8.36 -1.76 -0.12
N PHE A 141 8.12 -2.25 1.08
CA PHE A 141 9.07 -2.30 2.19
C PHE A 141 9.56 -3.73 2.35
N THR A 142 10.86 -3.93 2.23
CA THR A 142 11.52 -5.23 2.36
C THR A 142 12.79 -5.07 3.22
N ARG A 143 13.48 -6.17 3.50
CA ARG A 143 14.79 -6.12 4.17
C ARG A 143 15.86 -5.41 3.33
N GLU A 144 15.66 -5.32 2.02
CA GLU A 144 16.56 -4.66 1.07
C GLU A 144 16.31 -3.15 0.99
N GLY A 145 15.24 -2.66 1.62
CA GLY A 145 14.86 -1.26 1.65
C GLY A 145 13.47 -0.98 1.12
N LEU A 146 13.27 0.27 0.73
CA LEU A 146 12.04 0.81 0.16
C LEU A 146 12.16 0.92 -1.36
N LYS A 147 11.26 0.27 -2.09
CA LYS A 147 11.07 0.47 -3.53
C LYS A 147 9.77 1.24 -3.80
N ILE A 148 9.88 2.31 -4.57
CA ILE A 148 8.75 3.18 -4.93
C ILE A 148 8.45 3.01 -6.41
N THR A 149 7.19 2.74 -6.74
CA THR A 149 6.73 2.67 -8.13
C THR A 149 5.57 3.62 -8.37
N MET A 150 5.43 4.08 -9.60
CA MET A 150 4.27 4.84 -10.08
C MET A 150 3.88 4.28 -11.44
N ASN A 151 2.62 3.88 -11.58
CA ASN A 151 2.06 3.29 -12.81
C ASN A 151 2.94 2.13 -13.36
N GLY A 152 3.43 1.28 -12.44
CA GLY A 152 4.31 0.15 -12.76
C GLY A 152 5.79 0.49 -13.00
N LYS A 153 6.16 1.78 -13.10
CA LYS A 153 7.54 2.21 -13.28
C LYS A 153 8.21 2.47 -11.94
N THR A 154 9.39 1.89 -11.71
CA THR A 154 10.20 2.21 -10.53
C THR A 154 10.74 3.64 -10.61
N LEU A 155 10.47 4.41 -9.57
CA LEU A 155 10.94 5.79 -9.42
C LEU A 155 12.24 5.87 -8.62
N ALA A 156 12.31 5.14 -7.51
CA ALA A 156 13.47 5.10 -6.62
C ALA A 156 13.53 3.79 -5.83
N THR A 157 14.74 3.46 -5.39
CA THR A 157 15.00 2.45 -4.36
C THR A 157 15.95 3.08 -3.34
N ILE A 158 15.61 2.96 -2.05
CA ILE A 158 16.39 3.48 -0.93
C ILE A 158 16.59 2.36 0.08
N THR A 159 17.84 2.05 0.37
CA THR A 159 18.21 0.87 1.18
C THR A 159 18.31 1.16 2.68
N ASP A 160 18.23 2.42 3.10
CA ASP A 160 18.27 2.81 4.51
C ASP A 160 16.99 2.32 5.23
N PRO A 161 17.10 1.42 6.23
CA PRO A 161 15.93 0.92 6.96
C PRO A 161 15.26 2.01 7.81
N MET A 162 16.00 3.00 8.33
CA MET A 162 15.42 4.12 9.07
C MET A 162 14.60 5.01 8.15
N PHE A 163 15.08 5.24 6.93
CA PHE A 163 14.33 5.95 5.90
C PHE A 163 13.04 5.21 5.53
N SER A 164 13.12 3.89 5.32
CA SER A 164 11.97 3.03 5.03
C SER A 164 10.92 3.12 6.15
N ARG A 165 11.36 3.02 7.40
CA ARG A 165 10.50 3.18 8.58
C ARG A 165 9.85 4.56 8.64
N ALA A 166 10.60 5.63 8.40
CA ALA A 166 10.10 6.99 8.42
C ALA A 166 9.05 7.24 7.33
N VAL A 167 9.25 6.71 6.13
CA VAL A 167 8.24 6.79 5.05
C VAL A 167 6.95 6.12 5.47
N LEU A 168 6.97 4.93 6.04
CA LEU A 168 5.75 4.26 6.53
C LEU A 168 5.13 5.03 7.71
N ALA A 169 5.96 5.59 8.59
CA ALA A 169 5.51 6.38 9.72
C ALA A 169 4.73 7.64 9.31
N THR A 170 4.97 8.19 8.11
CA THR A 170 4.14 9.29 7.60
C THR A 170 2.67 8.90 7.41
N PHE A 171 2.32 7.61 7.35
CA PHE A 171 0.93 7.12 7.23
C PHE A 171 0.36 6.63 8.55
N ILE A 172 1.14 5.85 9.32
CA ILE A 172 0.65 5.17 10.52
C ILE A 172 1.39 5.58 11.81
N GLY A 173 2.36 6.49 11.72
CA GLY A 173 3.14 7.00 12.86
C GLY A 173 2.35 7.92 13.81
N PRO A 174 3.07 8.62 14.70
CA PRO A 174 2.45 9.51 15.68
C PRO A 174 1.68 10.69 15.07
N LYS A 175 2.14 11.20 13.94
CA LYS A 175 1.57 12.36 13.24
C LYS A 175 1.18 12.02 11.80
N PRO A 176 0.10 11.23 11.58
CA PRO A 176 -0.38 10.91 10.23
C PRO A 176 -1.04 12.14 9.60
N PRO A 177 -1.20 12.18 8.27
CA PRO A 177 -1.86 13.28 7.57
C PRO A 177 -3.29 13.55 8.06
N THR A 178 -4.00 12.52 8.49
CA THR A 178 -5.24 12.60 9.27
C THR A 178 -5.32 11.44 10.26
N PRO A 179 -5.86 11.66 11.47
CA PRO A 179 -6.08 10.57 12.44
C PRO A 179 -6.96 9.44 11.87
N ARG A 180 -7.90 9.79 10.99
CA ARG A 180 -8.79 8.85 10.31
C ARG A 180 -8.01 7.90 9.40
N LEU A 181 -7.08 8.42 8.58
CA LEU A 181 -6.24 7.62 7.69
C LEU A 181 -5.50 6.52 8.47
N LYS A 182 -4.83 6.89 9.56
CA LYS A 182 -4.14 5.94 10.42
C LYS A 182 -5.06 4.86 10.98
N ARG A 183 -6.20 5.28 11.57
CA ARG A 183 -7.15 4.32 12.15
C ARG A 183 -7.65 3.32 11.12
N GLU A 184 -8.02 3.78 9.93
CA GLU A 184 -8.55 2.92 8.86
C GLU A 184 -7.47 1.98 8.29
N LEU A 185 -6.21 2.45 8.12
CA LEU A 185 -5.10 1.58 7.69
C LEU A 185 -4.75 0.51 8.73
N LEU A 186 -4.94 0.81 10.01
CA LEU A 186 -4.74 -0.15 11.11
C LEU A 186 -6.01 -0.98 11.42
N HIS A 187 -7.07 -0.85 10.61
CA HIS A 187 -8.35 -1.51 10.82
C HIS A 187 -8.95 -1.26 12.23
N ASN A 188 -8.63 -0.12 12.83
CA ASN A 188 -9.16 0.31 14.12
C ASN A 188 -10.50 1.04 13.91
N THR A 189 -11.55 0.30 13.62
CA THR A 189 -12.92 0.81 13.42
C THR A 189 -13.63 1.02 14.76
N LYS A 190 -13.19 2.00 15.56
CA LYS A 190 -13.97 2.53 16.69
C LYS A 190 -14.16 4.02 16.55
#